data_3d62d4c18180adfc008154702259266c
#
_entry.id   3d62d4c18180adfc008154702259266c
#
_cell.length_a   1.000
_cell.length_b   1.000
_cell.length_c   1.000
_cell.angle_alpha   90.00
_cell.angle_beta   90.00
_cell.angle_gamma   90.00
#
_symmetry.space_group_name_H-M   'P 1'
#
loop_
_entity.id
_entity.type
_entity.pdbx_description
1 polymer ?
#
loop_
_entity_poly.entity_id
_entity_poly.type
_entity_poly.pdbx_seq_one_letter_code
_entity_poly.pdbx_strand_id
1 'polypeptide(L)'
;DRNKFVGILESERESRGKRHHLKSQLVVEDVKTYQIRGARTANNKISWNDPNLPEINHAYPEADWTQRLDIAREHRNHALGLLYFLQNDDAVPENIRDNMKQWGLPQDEFTDNSHFPWEMYVREARRIVGRYVFTEHDASLASSLGRTPIHKDSVAVAEWPMDSHECSLDRQPGSLYDGKLLLSEKTRPSQIPYQTLLPKEVNNLLVPVCISATHVAF
;
A
#
# COMPACT_ATOMS: atom_id res chain seq x y z
N ASP A 1 21.22 0.40 5.75
CA ASP A 1 21.98 1.67 5.76
C ASP A 1 21.34 2.64 6.76
N ARG A 2 22.05 2.87 7.90
CA ARG A 2 21.60 3.73 9.00
C ARG A 2 21.22 5.14 8.52
N ASN A 3 21.99 5.71 7.62
CA ASN A 3 21.76 7.09 7.15
C ASN A 3 20.46 7.22 6.35
N LYS A 4 20.07 6.17 5.63
CA LYS A 4 18.77 6.11 4.95
C LYS A 4 17.61 6.17 5.96
N PHE A 5 17.70 5.44 7.06
CA PHE A 5 16.66 5.44 8.09
C PHE A 5 16.61 6.75 8.89
N VAL A 6 17.76 7.37 9.16
CA VAL A 6 17.81 8.72 9.75
C VAL A 6 17.13 9.73 8.82
N GLY A 7 17.42 9.68 7.52
CA GLY A 7 16.77 10.54 6.52
C GLY A 7 15.25 10.35 6.46
N ILE A 8 14.75 9.11 6.61
CA ILE A 8 13.30 8.84 6.71
C ILE A 8 12.70 9.53 7.93
N LEU A 9 13.32 9.44 9.10
CA LEU A 9 12.85 10.11 10.32
C LEU A 9 12.84 11.64 10.17
N GLU A 10 13.86 12.20 9.55
CA GLU A 10 13.99 13.65 9.33
C GLU A 10 12.93 14.15 8.34
N SER A 11 12.74 13.45 7.21
CA SER A 11 11.72 13.80 6.22
C SER A 11 10.30 13.71 6.78
N GLU A 12 10.04 12.74 7.62
CA GLU A 12 8.78 12.61 8.35
C GLU A 12 8.58 13.78 9.32
N ARG A 13 9.61 14.24 9.97
CA ARG A 13 9.59 15.40 10.89
C ARG A 13 9.30 16.71 10.16
N GLU A 14 9.90 16.94 8.99
CA GLU A 14 9.68 18.14 8.18
C GLU A 14 8.30 18.18 7.54
N SER A 15 7.81 17.04 7.08
CA SER A 15 6.50 16.94 6.42
C SER A 15 5.32 17.22 7.35
N ARG A 16 5.50 17.12 8.67
CA ARG A 16 4.45 17.35 9.68
C ARG A 16 4.10 18.79 9.92
N GLY A 17 5.06 19.70 9.82
CA GLY A 17 4.78 21.13 9.93
C GLY A 17 3.85 21.68 8.85
N LYS A 18 3.51 20.88 7.84
CA LYS A 18 2.71 21.27 6.66
C LYS A 18 1.44 20.45 6.44
N ARG A 19 1.08 19.51 7.34
CA ARG A 19 -0.09 18.61 7.14
C ARG A 19 -1.35 19.10 7.83
N HIS A 20 -2.22 19.70 7.07
CA HIS A 20 -3.66 19.55 7.25
C HIS A 20 -4.17 18.52 6.21
N HIS A 21 -4.80 17.43 6.65
CA HIS A 21 -5.69 16.55 5.90
C HIS A 21 -5.23 15.26 5.23
N LEU A 22 -4.16 14.59 5.63
CA LEU A 22 -4.07 13.17 5.27
C LEU A 22 -3.70 12.35 6.51
N LYS A 23 -4.65 11.61 7.03
CA LYS A 23 -4.41 10.57 8.05
C LYS A 23 -3.65 9.42 7.37
N SER A 24 -2.33 9.52 7.30
CA SER A 24 -1.54 8.32 7.05
C SER A 24 -1.67 7.39 8.26
N GLN A 25 -1.68 6.09 8.05
CA GLN A 25 -1.80 5.09 9.11
C GLN A 25 -0.64 5.15 10.11
N LEU A 26 0.44 5.85 9.80
CA LEU A 26 1.49 6.27 10.71
C LEU A 26 1.30 7.75 11.07
N VAL A 27 0.42 8.02 11.97
CA VAL A 27 0.36 9.34 12.60
C VAL A 27 1.37 9.36 13.74
N VAL A 28 2.56 9.83 13.46
CA VAL A 28 3.44 10.32 14.52
C VAL A 28 2.88 11.68 14.93
N GLU A 29 1.97 11.73 15.87
CA GLU A 29 1.32 12.97 16.32
C GLU A 29 2.29 13.90 17.03
N ASP A 30 3.42 13.40 17.42
CA ASP A 30 4.57 14.13 17.94
C ASP A 30 5.75 13.16 17.85
N VAL A 31 6.96 13.64 17.60
CA VAL A 31 8.18 12.82 17.69
C VAL A 31 8.28 12.13 19.06
N LYS A 32 7.54 12.62 20.04
CA LYS A 32 7.44 12.05 21.39
C LYS A 32 6.51 10.84 21.51
N THR A 33 5.71 10.52 20.50
CA THR A 33 4.67 9.46 20.62
C THR A 33 4.56 8.62 19.34
N TYR A 34 5.69 8.23 18.75
CA TYR A 34 5.66 7.25 17.66
C TYR A 34 5.00 5.97 18.17
N GLN A 35 3.87 5.63 17.60
CA GLN A 35 3.21 4.36 17.82
C GLN A 35 3.03 3.68 16.48
N ILE A 36 3.34 2.39 16.38
CA ILE A 36 2.87 1.59 15.26
C ILE A 36 1.34 1.64 15.29
N ARG A 37 0.78 2.49 14.45
CA ARG A 37 -0.66 2.54 14.21
C ARG A 37 -0.93 1.83 12.89
N GLY A 38 -0.96 0.50 12.94
CA GLY A 38 -1.54 -0.29 11.86
C GLY A 38 -3.02 -0.62 12.15
N ALA A 39 -3.75 -1.06 11.15
CA ALA A 39 -5.03 -1.70 11.39
C ALA A 39 -4.79 -2.92 12.29
N ARG A 40 -5.41 -2.93 13.48
CA ARG A 40 -5.36 -4.11 14.34
C ARG A 40 -6.03 -5.27 13.59
N THR A 41 -5.28 -6.31 13.40
CA THR A 41 -5.78 -7.58 12.88
C THR A 41 -6.15 -8.51 14.04
N ALA A 42 -6.75 -9.65 13.76
CA ALA A 42 -7.00 -10.68 14.75
C ALA A 42 -5.71 -11.10 15.48
N ASN A 43 -5.83 -11.69 16.66
CA ASN A 43 -4.72 -12.24 17.44
C ASN A 43 -3.67 -11.20 17.89
N ASN A 44 -4.09 -9.96 18.20
CA ASN A 44 -3.22 -8.88 18.64
C ASN A 44 -2.08 -8.53 17.68
N LYS A 45 -2.25 -8.77 16.39
CA LYS A 45 -1.32 -8.38 15.35
C LYS A 45 -1.66 -7.02 14.77
N ILE A 46 -0.70 -6.39 14.14
CA ILE A 46 -0.84 -5.11 13.47
C ILE A 46 -0.30 -5.25 12.03
N SER A 47 -1.06 -4.73 11.08
CA SER A 47 -0.57 -4.50 9.73
C SER A 47 0.26 -3.22 9.70
N TRP A 48 1.51 -3.32 9.26
CA TRP A 48 2.44 -2.19 9.17
C TRP A 48 2.80 -1.90 7.72
N ASN A 49 2.34 -0.74 7.21
CA ASN A 49 2.49 -0.37 5.80
C ASN A 49 3.68 0.55 5.50
N ASP A 50 4.47 0.91 6.52
CA ASP A 50 5.55 1.90 6.33
C ASP A 50 6.85 1.39 5.72
N PRO A 51 7.24 0.11 5.83
CA PRO A 51 8.47 -0.36 5.22
C PRO A 51 8.35 -0.56 3.71
N ASN A 52 7.73 0.38 3.01
CA ASN A 52 7.74 0.43 1.55
C ASN A 52 9.13 0.79 1.04
N LEU A 53 9.53 0.19 -0.06
CA LEU A 53 10.79 0.45 -0.72
C LEU A 53 10.50 0.75 -2.21
N PRO A 54 10.00 1.97 -2.52
CA PRO A 54 9.71 2.36 -3.89
C PRO A 54 10.99 2.36 -4.74
N GLU A 55 10.83 2.30 -6.05
CA GLU A 55 11.86 2.24 -7.09
C GLU A 55 12.55 0.88 -7.24
N ILE A 56 12.95 0.21 -6.17
CA ILE A 56 13.53 -1.14 -6.22
C ILE A 56 12.57 -2.15 -6.86
N ASN A 57 11.27 -1.95 -6.65
CA ASN A 57 10.21 -2.82 -7.15
C ASN A 57 9.84 -2.58 -8.63
N HIS A 58 10.31 -1.50 -9.27
CA HIS A 58 9.94 -1.17 -10.64
C HIS A 58 10.32 -2.27 -11.64
N ALA A 59 11.45 -2.92 -11.42
CA ALA A 59 11.88 -4.02 -12.28
C ALA A 59 11.10 -5.33 -12.06
N TYR A 60 10.37 -5.48 -10.95
CA TYR A 60 9.76 -6.76 -10.53
C TYR A 60 8.83 -7.38 -11.59
N PRO A 61 7.95 -6.63 -12.27
CA PRO A 61 7.04 -7.22 -13.25
C PRO A 61 7.74 -7.90 -14.43
N GLU A 62 8.88 -7.35 -14.87
CA GLU A 62 9.65 -7.85 -16.02
C GLU A 62 10.82 -8.76 -15.61
N ALA A 63 11.11 -8.85 -14.31
CA ALA A 63 12.24 -9.59 -13.78
C ALA A 63 12.08 -11.11 -13.92
N ASP A 64 13.19 -11.80 -14.12
CA ASP A 64 13.26 -13.26 -13.97
C ASP A 64 13.15 -13.67 -12.48
N TRP A 65 13.11 -14.97 -12.21
CA TRP A 65 12.93 -15.47 -10.84
C TRP A 65 14.12 -15.12 -9.93
N THR A 66 15.33 -15.08 -10.42
CA THR A 66 16.52 -14.69 -9.64
C THR A 66 16.44 -13.23 -9.23
N GLN A 67 16.13 -12.37 -10.19
CA GLN A 67 15.95 -10.94 -9.95
C GLN A 67 14.80 -10.65 -8.99
N ARG A 68 13.68 -11.38 -9.12
CA ARG A 68 12.53 -11.25 -8.18
C ARG A 68 12.90 -11.65 -6.75
N LEU A 69 13.70 -12.70 -6.59
CA LEU A 69 14.20 -13.11 -5.28
C LEU A 69 15.15 -12.07 -4.69
N ASP A 70 15.98 -11.44 -5.50
CA ASP A 70 16.85 -10.36 -5.04
C ASP A 70 16.04 -9.14 -4.60
N ILE A 71 15.04 -8.73 -5.37
CA ILE A 71 14.12 -7.64 -5.02
C ILE A 71 13.38 -7.98 -3.71
N ALA A 72 12.84 -9.18 -3.57
CA ALA A 72 12.16 -9.62 -2.36
C ALA A 72 13.09 -9.59 -1.13
N ARG A 73 14.36 -9.97 -1.31
CA ARG A 73 15.38 -9.91 -0.27
C ARG A 73 15.67 -8.47 0.16
N GLU A 74 15.76 -7.54 -0.78
CA GLU A 74 15.94 -6.11 -0.48
C GLU A 74 14.76 -5.56 0.32
N HIS A 75 13.52 -5.88 -0.05
CA HIS A 75 12.33 -5.50 0.72
C HIS A 75 12.35 -6.10 2.13
N ARG A 76 12.70 -7.38 2.27
CA ARG A 76 12.85 -8.03 3.58
C ARG A 76 13.91 -7.33 4.43
N ASN A 77 15.07 -7.08 3.87
CA ASN A 77 16.18 -6.43 4.57
C ASN A 77 15.82 -5.01 4.98
N HIS A 78 15.09 -4.28 4.13
CA HIS A 78 14.60 -2.95 4.45
C HIS A 78 13.60 -2.99 5.61
N ALA A 79 12.59 -3.85 5.56
CA ALA A 79 11.57 -3.95 6.60
C ALA A 79 12.18 -4.34 7.96
N LEU A 80 13.03 -5.37 7.98
CA LEU A 80 13.72 -5.81 9.20
C LEU A 80 14.72 -4.76 9.70
N GLY A 81 15.43 -4.11 8.77
CA GLY A 81 16.39 -3.06 9.11
C GLY A 81 15.70 -1.83 9.70
N LEU A 82 14.54 -1.43 9.18
CA LEU A 82 13.75 -0.33 9.74
C LEU A 82 13.24 -0.67 11.14
N LEU A 83 12.72 -1.88 11.35
CA LEU A 83 12.28 -2.33 12.67
C LEU A 83 13.44 -2.31 13.67
N TYR A 84 14.58 -2.89 13.29
CA TYR A 84 15.78 -2.89 14.13
C TYR A 84 16.28 -1.48 14.46
N PHE A 85 16.31 -0.59 13.46
CA PHE A 85 16.70 0.80 13.64
C PHE A 85 15.79 1.51 14.65
N LEU A 86 14.47 1.38 14.50
CA LEU A 86 13.51 2.01 15.39
C LEU A 86 13.60 1.49 16.83
N GLN A 87 14.06 0.25 17.03
CA GLN A 87 14.22 -0.36 18.33
C GLN A 87 15.54 -0.04 19.02
N ASN A 88 16.61 0.25 18.27
CA ASN A 88 17.96 0.20 18.82
C ASN A 88 18.82 1.45 18.55
N ASP A 89 18.52 2.26 17.54
CA ASP A 89 19.39 3.36 17.15
C ASP A 89 19.21 4.60 18.04
N ASP A 90 20.30 5.25 18.43
CA ASP A 90 20.28 6.43 19.28
C ASP A 90 19.72 7.69 18.59
N ALA A 91 19.61 7.72 17.28
CA ALA A 91 18.90 8.77 16.55
C ALA A 91 17.38 8.71 16.81
N VAL A 92 16.86 7.56 17.27
CA VAL A 92 15.44 7.40 17.62
C VAL A 92 15.23 7.79 19.08
N PRO A 93 14.28 8.68 19.42
CA PRO A 93 13.96 9.03 20.79
C PRO A 93 13.68 7.80 21.67
N GLU A 94 14.15 7.83 22.91
CA GLU A 94 14.09 6.69 23.84
C GLU A 94 12.67 6.14 24.02
N ASN A 95 11.70 7.01 24.22
CA ASN A 95 10.30 6.62 24.38
C ASN A 95 9.74 5.91 23.13
N ILE A 96 10.26 6.23 21.95
CA ILE A 96 9.91 5.52 20.71
C ILE A 96 10.58 4.16 20.67
N ARG A 97 11.88 4.08 20.97
CA ARG A 97 12.59 2.81 21.02
C ARG A 97 11.93 1.84 21.97
N ASP A 98 11.55 2.30 23.17
CA ASP A 98 10.91 1.45 24.18
C ASP A 98 9.53 0.97 23.73
N ASN A 99 8.76 1.80 23.05
CA ASN A 99 7.51 1.37 22.43
C ASN A 99 7.75 0.34 21.32
N MET A 100 8.74 0.59 20.45
CA MET A 100 9.04 -0.29 19.32
C MET A 100 9.60 -1.65 19.76
N LYS A 101 10.29 -1.74 20.91
CA LYS A 101 10.76 -3.00 21.49
C LYS A 101 9.64 -3.95 21.93
N GLN A 102 8.42 -3.46 22.07
CA GLN A 102 7.24 -4.27 22.37
C GLN A 102 6.70 -5.01 21.13
N TRP A 103 7.18 -4.67 19.93
CA TRP A 103 6.76 -5.23 18.67
C TRP A 103 7.82 -6.11 18.05
N GLY A 104 7.39 -7.14 17.35
CA GLY A 104 8.25 -8.07 16.63
C GLY A 104 7.49 -8.80 15.54
N LEU A 105 8.16 -9.75 14.93
CA LEU A 105 7.53 -10.66 13.98
C LEU A 105 6.53 -11.58 14.70
N PRO A 106 5.47 -12.03 14.03
CA PRO A 106 4.46 -12.89 14.65
C PRO A 106 5.06 -14.26 15.03
N GLN A 107 5.00 -14.59 16.31
CA GLN A 107 5.63 -15.81 16.84
C GLN A 107 5.01 -17.11 16.34
N ASP A 108 3.74 -17.06 15.96
CA ASP A 108 2.92 -18.19 15.56
C ASP A 108 2.76 -18.36 14.04
N GLU A 109 3.39 -17.46 13.24
CA GLU A 109 3.33 -17.50 11.78
C GLU A 109 4.71 -17.67 11.16
N PHE A 110 4.77 -18.32 9.99
CA PHE A 110 5.99 -18.50 9.19
C PHE A 110 7.19 -19.01 10.01
N THR A 111 6.94 -19.98 10.90
CA THR A 111 7.95 -20.53 11.81
C THR A 111 9.13 -21.17 11.07
N ASP A 112 8.88 -21.64 9.86
CA ASP A 112 9.84 -22.25 8.93
C ASP A 112 10.60 -21.22 8.06
N ASN A 113 10.24 -19.93 8.17
CA ASN A 113 10.91 -18.82 7.47
C ASN A 113 11.33 -17.68 8.41
N SER A 114 11.76 -18.00 9.63
CA SER A 114 12.16 -17.00 10.63
C SER A 114 11.05 -15.98 10.92
N HIS A 115 9.81 -16.43 10.93
CA HIS A 115 8.61 -15.63 11.19
C HIS A 115 8.35 -14.50 10.19
N PHE A 116 8.96 -14.56 9.00
CA PHE A 116 8.75 -13.60 7.92
C PHE A 116 7.90 -14.23 6.80
N PRO A 117 6.98 -13.48 6.15
CA PRO A 117 6.18 -13.99 5.05
C PRO A 117 7.02 -14.58 3.92
N TRP A 118 6.59 -15.70 3.35
CA TRP A 118 7.25 -16.33 2.20
C TRP A 118 7.12 -15.48 0.95
N GLU A 119 5.98 -14.83 0.78
CA GLU A 119 5.65 -14.07 -0.42
C GLU A 119 5.71 -12.57 -0.13
N MET A 120 6.27 -11.84 -1.09
CA MET A 120 6.18 -10.39 -1.11
C MET A 120 4.78 -9.98 -1.57
N TYR A 121 4.17 -9.02 -0.89
CA TYR A 121 2.87 -8.50 -1.27
C TYR A 121 2.99 -7.58 -2.50
N VAL A 122 2.65 -8.13 -3.66
CA VAL A 122 2.65 -7.40 -4.93
C VAL A 122 1.25 -6.84 -5.18
N ARG A 123 1.07 -5.54 -5.07
CA ARG A 123 -0.23 -4.87 -5.24
C ARG A 123 -0.41 -4.28 -6.63
N GLU A 124 0.59 -3.55 -7.09
CA GLU A 124 0.55 -2.75 -8.30
C GLU A 124 1.55 -3.31 -9.30
N ALA A 125 1.09 -4.18 -10.14
CA ALA A 125 1.87 -4.85 -11.16
C ALA A 125 1.16 -4.78 -12.51
N ARG A 126 1.47 -5.68 -13.41
CA ARG A 126 0.78 -5.82 -14.68
C ARG A 126 -0.69 -6.15 -14.48
N ARG A 127 -1.52 -5.52 -15.29
CA ARG A 127 -2.95 -5.78 -15.33
C ARG A 127 -3.34 -6.36 -16.68
N ILE A 128 -4.37 -7.18 -16.67
CA ILE A 128 -4.96 -7.67 -17.92
C ILE A 128 -5.90 -6.60 -18.47
N VAL A 129 -5.87 -6.38 -19.75
CA VAL A 129 -6.89 -5.57 -20.43
C VAL A 129 -8.16 -6.41 -20.51
N GLY A 130 -9.15 -6.02 -19.72
CA GLY A 130 -10.48 -6.64 -19.72
C GLY A 130 -11.36 -6.14 -20.87
N ARG A 131 -12.51 -6.77 -21.02
CA ARG A 131 -13.55 -6.31 -21.94
C ARG A 131 -14.17 -4.99 -21.51
N TYR A 132 -14.06 -4.70 -20.22
CA TYR A 132 -14.36 -3.40 -19.61
C TYR A 132 -13.19 -2.97 -18.72
N VAL A 133 -12.83 -1.69 -18.73
CA VAL A 133 -11.83 -1.12 -17.83
C VAL A 133 -12.55 -0.24 -16.82
N PHE A 134 -12.51 -0.64 -15.57
CA PHE A 134 -13.08 0.14 -14.47
C PHE A 134 -12.26 1.40 -14.20
N THR A 135 -12.92 2.53 -14.07
CA THR A 135 -12.29 3.84 -13.97
C THR A 135 -12.83 4.64 -12.79
N GLU A 136 -12.24 5.80 -12.51
CA GLU A 136 -12.76 6.75 -11.53
C GLU A 136 -14.23 7.11 -11.79
N HIS A 137 -14.66 7.16 -13.04
CA HIS A 137 -16.05 7.50 -13.39
C HIS A 137 -17.05 6.46 -12.90
N ASP A 138 -16.63 5.19 -12.79
CA ASP A 138 -17.49 4.11 -12.27
C ASP A 138 -17.65 4.19 -10.75
N ALA A 139 -16.66 4.75 -10.06
CA ALA A 139 -16.63 4.88 -8.61
C ALA A 139 -17.08 6.27 -8.10
N SER A 140 -17.38 7.21 -9.00
CA SER A 140 -17.78 8.58 -8.67
C SER A 140 -19.26 8.82 -8.90
N LEU A 141 -19.81 9.88 -8.29
CA LEU A 141 -21.18 10.31 -8.56
C LEU A 141 -21.32 10.75 -10.01
N ALA A 142 -22.15 10.06 -10.76
CA ALA A 142 -22.62 10.57 -12.05
C ALA A 142 -23.52 11.79 -11.80
N SER A 143 -23.17 12.92 -12.39
CA SER A 143 -23.85 14.21 -12.18
C SER A 143 -25.36 14.18 -12.45
N SER A 144 -25.79 13.30 -13.35
CA SER A 144 -27.21 13.15 -13.75
C SER A 144 -28.02 12.21 -12.86
N LEU A 145 -27.36 11.34 -12.04
CA LEU A 145 -28.04 10.26 -11.33
C LEU A 145 -28.01 10.42 -9.81
N GLY A 146 -27.16 11.29 -9.26
CA GLY A 146 -26.91 11.37 -7.81
C GLY A 146 -26.33 10.09 -7.19
N ARG A 147 -25.84 9.17 -8.02
CA ARG A 147 -25.23 7.88 -7.66
C ARG A 147 -24.17 7.49 -8.68
N THR A 148 -23.42 6.43 -8.39
CA THR A 148 -22.50 5.83 -9.36
C THR A 148 -23.25 5.22 -10.55
N PRO A 149 -22.61 5.07 -11.69
CA PRO A 149 -23.19 4.40 -12.86
C PRO A 149 -23.75 3.02 -12.56
N ILE A 150 -24.80 2.63 -13.31
CA ILE A 150 -25.41 1.30 -13.21
C ILE A 150 -24.84 0.41 -14.31
N HIS A 151 -24.27 -0.71 -13.91
CA HIS A 151 -23.80 -1.74 -14.84
C HIS A 151 -24.79 -2.90 -14.90
N LYS A 152 -25.32 -3.21 -16.08
CA LYS A 152 -26.33 -4.27 -16.28
C LYS A 152 -25.78 -5.67 -15.97
N ASP A 153 -24.46 -5.83 -16.10
CA ASP A 153 -23.73 -7.08 -15.85
C ASP A 153 -22.98 -7.06 -14.51
N SER A 154 -23.42 -6.23 -13.56
CA SER A 154 -22.83 -6.14 -12.25
C SER A 154 -22.85 -7.48 -11.49
N VAL A 155 -21.70 -7.88 -10.94
CA VAL A 155 -21.54 -9.11 -10.15
C VAL A 155 -21.19 -8.83 -8.69
N ALA A 156 -20.77 -7.61 -8.36
CA ALA A 156 -20.40 -7.20 -7.01
C ALA A 156 -20.62 -5.70 -6.79
N VAL A 157 -20.50 -5.29 -5.54
CA VAL A 157 -20.43 -3.88 -5.13
C VAL A 157 -19.12 -3.67 -4.38
N ALA A 158 -18.41 -2.62 -4.74
CA ALA A 158 -17.22 -2.16 -4.03
C ALA A 158 -17.49 -0.78 -3.40
N GLU A 159 -16.94 -0.56 -2.22
CA GLU A 159 -17.03 0.74 -1.52
C GLU A 159 -15.69 1.20 -0.95
N TRP A 160 -14.61 0.47 -1.22
CA TRP A 160 -13.30 0.90 -0.82
C TRP A 160 -12.92 2.20 -1.56
N PRO A 161 -12.36 3.19 -0.86
CA PRO A 161 -11.93 4.42 -1.51
C PRO A 161 -10.89 4.17 -2.60
N MET A 162 -10.99 4.91 -3.70
CA MET A 162 -9.93 4.92 -4.72
C MET A 162 -8.60 5.23 -4.04
N ASP A 163 -7.63 4.40 -4.27
CA ASP A 163 -6.35 4.39 -3.58
C ASP A 163 -5.20 4.23 -4.59
N SER A 164 -4.06 4.79 -4.26
CA SER A 164 -2.84 4.68 -5.03
C SER A 164 -1.65 4.67 -4.06
N HIS A 165 -0.56 4.00 -4.42
CA HIS A 165 0.62 3.85 -3.57
C HIS A 165 1.85 4.55 -4.14
N GLU A 166 2.83 4.79 -3.27
CA GLU A 166 4.04 5.50 -3.60
C GLU A 166 4.85 4.75 -4.67
N CYS A 167 5.13 5.43 -5.78
CA CYS A 167 5.81 4.88 -6.95
C CYS A 167 7.26 5.35 -7.07
N SER A 168 7.57 6.52 -6.52
CA SER A 168 8.90 7.13 -6.61
C SER A 168 9.26 7.89 -5.34
N LEU A 169 10.57 8.00 -5.07
CA LEU A 169 11.11 8.87 -4.04
C LEU A 169 11.18 10.33 -4.50
N ASP A 170 11.27 10.55 -5.82
CA ASP A 170 11.29 11.88 -6.43
C ASP A 170 9.87 12.45 -6.52
N ARG A 171 9.63 13.47 -5.75
CA ARG A 171 8.33 14.17 -5.70
C ARG A 171 8.36 15.43 -6.54
N GLN A 172 7.42 15.57 -7.45
CA GLN A 172 7.22 16.84 -8.16
C GLN A 172 6.74 17.90 -7.17
N PRO A 173 7.34 19.12 -7.16
CA PRO A 173 6.89 20.22 -6.32
C PRO A 173 5.39 20.50 -6.56
N GLY A 174 4.60 20.49 -5.49
CA GLY A 174 3.15 20.74 -5.55
C GLY A 174 2.29 19.53 -5.89
N SER A 175 2.86 18.34 -6.16
CA SER A 175 2.09 17.11 -6.22
C SER A 175 1.55 16.75 -4.84
N LEU A 176 0.34 16.22 -4.80
CA LEU A 176 -0.15 15.46 -3.66
C LEU A 176 0.87 14.36 -3.37
N TYR A 177 0.98 13.94 -2.10
CA TYR A 177 1.91 12.89 -1.71
C TYR A 177 1.88 11.76 -2.72
N ASP A 178 3.00 11.57 -3.39
CA ASP A 178 3.13 10.53 -4.39
C ASP A 178 2.79 9.19 -3.74
N GLY A 179 1.78 8.54 -4.30
CA GLY A 179 1.42 7.21 -3.93
C GLY A 179 0.52 6.99 -2.73
N LYS A 180 -0.01 8.02 -2.11
CA LYS A 180 -1.09 7.86 -1.10
C LYS A 180 -2.27 8.77 -1.44
N LEU A 181 -2.83 8.58 -2.60
CA LEU A 181 -4.05 9.25 -2.99
C LEU A 181 -5.24 8.39 -2.53
N LEU A 182 -5.81 8.74 -1.39
CA LEU A 182 -7.05 8.15 -0.91
C LEU A 182 -8.20 9.11 -1.18
N LEU A 183 -9.00 8.82 -2.18
CA LEU A 183 -10.12 9.66 -2.60
C LEU A 183 -11.44 9.25 -1.92
N SER A 184 -11.42 9.14 -0.60
CA SER A 184 -12.60 8.74 0.18
C SER A 184 -13.79 9.70 0.03
N GLU A 185 -13.52 10.98 -0.18
CA GLU A 185 -14.58 11.98 -0.35
C GLU A 185 -15.29 11.87 -1.70
N LYS A 186 -14.59 11.38 -2.72
CA LYS A 186 -15.12 11.23 -4.09
C LYS A 186 -15.66 9.85 -4.38
N THR A 187 -15.11 8.83 -3.73
CA THR A 187 -15.52 7.44 -3.95
C THR A 187 -16.89 7.17 -3.34
N ARG A 188 -17.71 6.45 -4.06
CA ARG A 188 -19.03 5.98 -3.61
C ARG A 188 -19.17 4.49 -3.87
N PRO A 189 -20.07 3.79 -3.17
CA PRO A 189 -20.39 2.41 -3.50
C PRO A 189 -20.71 2.27 -4.97
N SER A 190 -20.00 1.39 -5.65
CA SER A 190 -20.01 1.21 -7.08
C SER A 190 -20.19 -0.24 -7.47
N GLN A 191 -20.83 -0.45 -8.60
CA GLN A 191 -21.05 -1.76 -9.17
C GLN A 191 -19.84 -2.22 -9.96
N ILE A 192 -19.44 -3.48 -9.77
CA ILE A 192 -18.33 -4.09 -10.51
C ILE A 192 -18.91 -4.88 -11.71
N PRO A 193 -18.65 -4.42 -12.93
CA PRO A 193 -19.10 -5.12 -14.13
C PRO A 193 -18.39 -6.47 -14.29
N TYR A 194 -19.14 -7.51 -14.68
CA TYR A 194 -18.57 -8.84 -14.97
C TYR A 194 -17.47 -8.79 -16.05
N GLN A 195 -17.61 -7.91 -17.00
CA GLN A 195 -16.65 -7.73 -18.10
C GLN A 195 -15.26 -7.27 -17.62
N THR A 196 -15.11 -6.72 -16.43
CA THR A 196 -13.80 -6.41 -15.85
C THR A 196 -12.99 -7.67 -15.50
N LEU A 197 -13.68 -8.79 -15.30
CA LEU A 197 -13.08 -10.09 -14.97
C LEU A 197 -12.73 -10.91 -16.22
N LEU A 198 -13.19 -10.47 -17.39
CA LEU A 198 -13.01 -11.17 -18.67
C LEU A 198 -11.86 -10.54 -19.45
N PRO A 199 -10.76 -11.24 -19.72
CA PRO A 199 -9.72 -10.76 -20.62
C PRO A 199 -10.28 -10.46 -22.02
N LYS A 200 -9.78 -9.40 -22.66
CA LYS A 200 -10.26 -8.99 -23.98
C LYS A 200 -9.97 -10.02 -25.05
N GLU A 201 -8.81 -10.65 -24.99
CA GLU A 201 -8.29 -11.51 -26.06
C GLU A 201 -8.42 -13.01 -25.78
N VAL A 202 -8.76 -13.39 -24.53
CA VAL A 202 -8.86 -14.78 -24.10
C VAL A 202 -10.29 -15.09 -23.67
N ASN A 203 -10.87 -16.11 -24.27
CA ASN A 203 -12.28 -16.43 -24.05
C ASN A 203 -12.56 -17.47 -22.96
N ASN A 204 -11.56 -18.25 -22.59
CA ASN A 204 -11.67 -19.36 -21.64
C ASN A 204 -10.96 -19.09 -20.30
N LEU A 205 -10.69 -17.84 -19.99
CA LEU A 205 -10.08 -17.40 -18.74
C LEU A 205 -11.02 -16.42 -18.03
N LEU A 206 -11.22 -16.66 -16.75
CA LEU A 206 -11.84 -15.73 -15.82
C LEU A 206 -10.81 -15.32 -14.77
N VAL A 207 -10.66 -14.05 -14.53
CA VAL A 207 -9.76 -13.54 -13.49
C VAL A 207 -10.60 -13.07 -12.31
N PRO A 208 -10.47 -13.69 -11.13
CA PRO A 208 -11.40 -13.54 -10.01
C PRO A 208 -11.22 -12.23 -9.22
N VAL A 209 -10.35 -11.34 -9.65
CA VAL A 209 -10.15 -10.02 -9.07
C VAL A 209 -10.35 -8.96 -10.15
N CYS A 210 -10.78 -7.77 -9.78
CA CYS A 210 -10.97 -6.67 -10.71
C CYS A 210 -9.61 -6.15 -11.18
N ILE A 211 -9.02 -6.82 -12.14
CA ILE A 211 -7.69 -6.52 -12.67
C ILE A 211 -7.70 -5.54 -13.83
N SER A 212 -8.85 -5.36 -14.47
CA SER A 212 -9.05 -4.39 -15.53
C SER A 212 -9.57 -3.08 -14.95
N ALA A 213 -8.69 -2.36 -14.27
CA ALA A 213 -9.02 -1.08 -13.64
C ALA A 213 -7.86 -0.09 -13.78
N THR A 214 -8.16 1.21 -13.73
CA THR A 214 -7.15 2.28 -13.79
C THR A 214 -6.52 2.56 -12.42
N HIS A 215 -7.19 2.21 -11.34
CA HIS A 215 -6.71 2.37 -9.96
C HIS A 215 -6.54 1.02 -9.28
N VAL A 216 -5.78 0.99 -8.21
CA VAL A 216 -5.31 -0.24 -7.56
C VAL A 216 -6.36 -0.84 -6.64
N ALA A 217 -7.04 -0.02 -5.90
CA ALA A 217 -8.00 -0.47 -4.91
C ALA A 217 -9.43 -0.29 -5.41
N PHE A 218 -9.89 -1.27 -6.13
CA PHE A 218 -11.30 -1.44 -6.44
C PHE A 218 -11.76 -2.85 -6.08
#